data_4453054efd56fadeb9b32de4bc281180
#
_entry.id   4453054efd56fadeb9b32de4bc281180
#
_cell.length_a   1.000
_cell.length_b   1.000
_cell.length_c   1.000
_cell.angle_alpha   90.00
_cell.angle_beta   90.00
_cell.angle_gamma   90.00
#
_symmetry.space_group_name_H-M   'P 1'
#
loop_
_entity.id
_entity.type
_entity.pdbx_description
1 polymer ?
#
loop_
_entity_poly.entity_id
_entity_poly.type
_entity_poly.pdbx_seq_one_letter_code
_entity_poly.pdbx_strand_id
1 'polypeptide(L)'
;NEGPTTDWYINLNKAPWTPPGWLFGVAWGSIMLLFSVYMTFLIQKNKSKKIILLFSIQFALNILWNYLFFNQHLIVLGLLNLIFLTFLMFYFLMAFKHSIKNKRFFVLPYCIWLVLATSLNLYIALYN
;
A
#
# COMPACT_ATOMS: atom_id res chain seq x y z
N ASN A 1 10.91 -0.15 18.14
CA ASN A 1 10.06 0.03 16.99
C ASN A 1 10.83 -0.02 15.68
N GLU A 2 10.32 -0.77 14.74
CA GLU A 2 10.92 -0.98 13.44
C GLU A 2 10.25 -0.11 12.40
N GLY A 3 10.92 0.93 11.94
CA GLY A 3 10.35 1.83 10.95
C GLY A 3 11.43 2.53 10.15
N PRO A 4 11.07 3.60 9.41
CA PRO A 4 12.03 4.30 8.54
C PRO A 4 13.16 5.00 9.29
N THR A 5 13.07 5.14 10.60
CA THR A 5 14.09 5.81 11.40
C THR A 5 15.08 4.85 12.02
N THR A 6 14.93 3.54 11.81
CA THR A 6 15.87 2.55 12.38
C THR A 6 17.20 2.58 11.65
N ASP A 7 18.25 2.15 12.36
CA ASP A 7 19.59 2.09 11.78
C ASP A 7 19.66 1.15 10.58
N TRP A 8 18.92 0.03 10.65
CA TRP A 8 18.87 -0.91 9.53
C TRP A 8 18.40 -0.22 8.25
N TYR A 9 17.31 0.53 8.33
CA TYR A 9 16.75 1.20 7.15
C TYR A 9 17.66 2.34 6.67
N ILE A 10 18.18 3.13 7.60
CA ILE A 10 19.05 4.27 7.27
C ILE A 10 20.28 3.82 6.51
N ASN A 11 20.83 2.66 6.85
CA ASN A 11 22.05 2.15 6.25
C ASN A 11 21.86 1.38 4.95
N LEU A 12 20.59 1.20 4.49
CA LEU A 12 20.34 0.55 3.21
C LEU A 12 20.72 1.44 2.04
N ASN A 13 21.12 0.82 0.94
CA ASN A 13 21.27 1.51 -0.34
C ASN A 13 19.85 1.71 -0.92
N LYS A 14 19.39 2.94 -0.86
CA LYS A 14 18.03 3.30 -1.26
C LYS A 14 18.00 4.02 -2.60
N ALA A 15 16.86 3.94 -3.29
CA ALA A 15 16.66 4.63 -4.55
C ALA A 15 16.89 6.15 -4.38
N PRO A 16 17.46 6.81 -5.42
CA PRO A 16 17.64 8.26 -5.35
C PRO A 16 16.34 9.05 -5.15
N TRP A 17 15.21 8.47 -5.54
CA TRP A 17 13.89 9.11 -5.39
C TRP A 17 13.20 8.74 -4.08
N THR A 18 13.92 8.15 -3.13
CA THR A 18 13.32 7.78 -1.85
C THR A 18 12.91 9.04 -1.06
N PRO A 19 11.64 9.15 -0.67
CA PRO A 19 11.21 10.31 0.10
C PRO A 19 11.75 10.26 1.54
N PRO A 20 11.74 11.41 2.25
CA PRO A 20 12.13 11.43 3.67
C PRO A 20 11.25 10.51 4.50
N GLY A 21 11.80 9.98 5.60
CA GLY A 21 11.08 9.03 6.45
C GLY A 21 9.74 9.55 6.98
N TRP A 22 9.68 10.85 7.34
CA TRP A 22 8.44 11.45 7.86
C TRP A 22 7.31 11.42 6.82
N LEU A 23 7.66 11.48 5.54
CA LEU A 23 6.66 11.47 4.47
C LEU A 23 5.94 10.13 4.36
N PHE A 24 6.60 9.03 4.73
CA PHE A 24 5.94 7.71 4.73
C PHE A 24 4.72 7.71 5.64
N GLY A 25 4.86 8.25 6.86
CA GLY A 25 3.74 8.32 7.79
C GLY A 25 2.60 9.19 7.29
N VAL A 26 2.94 10.36 6.74
CA VAL A 26 1.94 11.30 6.19
C VAL A 26 1.24 10.67 5.00
N ALA A 27 1.98 10.05 4.09
CA ALA A 27 1.40 9.42 2.90
C ALA A 27 0.49 8.26 3.27
N TRP A 28 0.95 7.34 4.13
CA TRP A 28 0.13 6.21 4.55
C TRP A 28 -1.14 6.66 5.28
N GLY A 29 -1.03 7.65 6.17
CA GLY A 29 -2.20 8.18 6.87
C GLY A 29 -3.23 8.78 5.93
N SER A 30 -2.76 9.61 4.99
CA SER A 30 -3.63 10.25 4.00
C SER A 30 -4.31 9.21 3.11
N ILE A 31 -3.56 8.22 2.65
CA ILE A 31 -4.07 7.15 1.79
C ILE A 31 -5.12 6.32 2.51
N MET A 32 -4.87 5.95 3.76
CA MET A 32 -5.83 5.18 4.55
C MET A 32 -7.12 5.95 4.75
N LEU A 33 -7.02 7.26 5.00
CA LEU A 33 -8.20 8.11 5.14
C LEU A 33 -9.02 8.13 3.85
N LEU A 34 -8.37 8.36 2.71
CA LEU A 34 -9.04 8.40 1.41
C LEU A 34 -9.64 7.04 1.04
N PHE A 35 -8.93 5.96 1.35
CA PHE A 35 -9.43 4.62 1.08
C PHE A 35 -10.64 4.29 1.98
N SER A 36 -10.64 4.77 3.22
CA SER A 36 -11.79 4.61 4.11
C SER A 36 -13.03 5.31 3.56
N VAL A 37 -12.86 6.51 2.99
CA VAL A 37 -13.96 7.22 2.31
C VAL A 37 -14.45 6.39 1.12
N TYR A 38 -13.53 5.88 0.31
CA TYR A 38 -13.87 5.03 -0.82
C TYR A 38 -14.68 3.81 -0.38
N MET A 39 -14.22 3.11 0.66
CA MET A 39 -14.91 1.92 1.16
C MET A 39 -16.30 2.24 1.69
N THR A 40 -16.46 3.41 2.31
CA THR A 40 -17.77 3.84 2.78
C THR A 40 -18.75 3.95 1.61
N PHE A 41 -18.35 4.60 0.53
CA PHE A 41 -19.21 4.71 -0.66
C PHE A 41 -19.45 3.36 -1.30
N LEU A 42 -18.44 2.53 -1.40
CA LEU A 42 -18.58 1.21 -2.04
C LEU A 42 -19.53 0.31 -1.27
N ILE A 43 -19.42 0.26 0.04
CA ILE A 43 -20.29 -0.56 0.88
C ILE A 43 -21.74 -0.08 0.80
N GLN A 44 -21.97 1.23 0.75
CA GLN A 44 -23.31 1.78 0.60
C GLN A 44 -23.98 1.38 -0.72
N LYS A 45 -23.17 1.27 -1.78
CA LYS A 45 -23.71 0.93 -3.12
C LYS A 45 -23.79 -0.56 -3.38
N ASN A 46 -22.87 -1.33 -2.79
CA ASN A 46 -22.72 -2.74 -3.14
C ASN A 46 -22.18 -3.53 -1.95
N LYS A 47 -23.03 -3.74 -0.95
CA LYS A 47 -22.65 -4.49 0.23
C LYS A 47 -22.64 -5.99 -0.09
N SER A 48 -21.47 -6.60 -0.09
CA SER A 48 -21.32 -8.02 -0.38
C SER A 48 -20.19 -8.62 0.42
N LYS A 49 -20.22 -9.94 0.58
CA LYS A 49 -19.15 -10.68 1.26
C LYS A 49 -17.85 -10.55 0.50
N LYS A 50 -17.89 -10.49 -0.82
CA LYS A 50 -16.70 -10.33 -1.67
C LYS A 50 -15.96 -9.04 -1.33
N ILE A 51 -16.69 -7.93 -1.19
CA ILE A 51 -16.09 -6.63 -0.89
C ILE A 51 -15.45 -6.64 0.49
N ILE A 52 -16.13 -7.23 1.48
CA ILE A 52 -15.60 -7.34 2.83
C ILE A 52 -14.34 -8.21 2.84
N LEU A 53 -14.35 -9.32 2.09
CA LEU A 53 -13.19 -10.19 1.97
C LEU A 53 -12.00 -9.45 1.34
N LEU A 54 -12.25 -8.74 0.24
CA LEU A 54 -11.19 -7.97 -0.44
C LEU A 54 -10.60 -6.90 0.46
N PHE A 55 -11.45 -6.21 1.22
CA PHE A 55 -10.96 -5.20 2.19
C PHE A 55 -10.11 -5.86 3.27
N SER A 56 -10.55 -7.01 3.78
CA SER A 56 -9.80 -7.75 4.81
C SER A 56 -8.43 -8.18 4.30
N ILE A 57 -8.37 -8.64 3.04
CA ILE A 57 -7.11 -9.05 2.43
C ILE A 57 -6.16 -7.86 2.29
N GLN A 58 -6.65 -6.70 1.81
CA GLN A 58 -5.79 -5.54 1.66
C GLN A 58 -5.28 -5.05 3.02
N PHE A 59 -6.13 -5.09 4.05
CA PHE A 59 -5.73 -4.68 5.39
C PHE A 59 -4.63 -5.60 5.92
N ALA A 60 -4.80 -6.92 5.76
CA ALA A 60 -3.80 -7.90 6.17
C ALA A 60 -2.48 -7.71 5.42
N LEU A 61 -2.53 -7.51 4.09
CA LEU A 61 -1.32 -7.31 3.30
C LEU A 61 -0.61 -6.01 3.67
N ASN A 62 -1.37 -4.96 3.98
CA ASN A 62 -0.79 -3.69 4.39
C ASN A 62 0.00 -3.82 5.69
N ILE A 63 -0.59 -4.47 6.68
CA ILE A 63 0.09 -4.72 7.96
C ILE A 63 1.27 -5.67 7.77
N LEU A 64 1.08 -6.71 6.97
CA LEU A 64 2.10 -7.73 6.74
C LEU A 64 3.35 -7.15 6.08
N TRP A 65 3.18 -6.21 5.12
CA TRP A 65 4.34 -5.60 4.48
C TRP A 65 5.24 -4.90 5.49
N ASN A 66 4.64 -4.11 6.39
CA ASN A 66 5.40 -3.41 7.42
C ASN A 66 6.18 -4.40 8.29
N TYR A 67 5.51 -5.49 8.69
CA TYR A 67 6.14 -6.52 9.49
C TYR A 67 7.30 -7.20 8.74
N LEU A 68 7.04 -7.62 7.49
CA LEU A 68 8.06 -8.32 6.71
C LEU A 68 9.26 -7.44 6.40
N PHE A 69 9.02 -6.19 6.03
CA PHE A 69 10.09 -5.30 5.60
C PHE A 69 10.87 -4.72 6.78
N PHE A 70 10.18 -4.07 7.70
CA PHE A 70 10.87 -3.34 8.77
C PHE A 70 11.25 -4.23 9.96
N ASN A 71 10.40 -5.17 10.36
CA ASN A 71 10.68 -6.00 11.53
C ASN A 71 11.56 -7.21 11.20
N GLN A 72 11.20 -7.93 10.16
CA GLN A 72 11.90 -9.16 9.79
C GLN A 72 12.99 -8.95 8.75
N HIS A 73 13.06 -7.77 8.16
CA HIS A 73 14.05 -7.41 7.13
C HIS A 73 14.01 -8.35 5.92
N LEU A 74 12.84 -8.90 5.61
CA LEU A 74 12.63 -9.81 4.49
C LEU A 74 12.26 -8.99 3.25
N ILE A 75 13.26 -8.44 2.60
CA ILE A 75 13.08 -7.47 1.51
C ILE A 75 12.33 -8.07 0.34
N VAL A 76 12.70 -9.30 -0.07
CA VAL A 76 12.07 -9.94 -1.24
C VAL A 76 10.63 -10.32 -0.93
N LEU A 77 10.35 -10.88 0.25
CA LEU A 77 8.97 -11.20 0.63
C LEU A 77 8.13 -9.94 0.77
N GLY A 78 8.70 -8.85 1.28
CA GLY A 78 8.03 -7.56 1.32
C GLY A 78 7.70 -7.06 -0.06
N LEU A 79 8.61 -7.23 -1.02
CA LEU A 79 8.38 -6.85 -2.41
C LEU A 79 7.21 -7.63 -3.02
N LEU A 80 7.18 -8.95 -2.82
CA LEU A 80 6.08 -9.77 -3.32
C LEU A 80 4.75 -9.34 -2.72
N ASN A 81 4.75 -9.06 -1.42
CA ASN A 81 3.57 -8.57 -0.72
C ASN A 81 3.07 -7.25 -1.33
N LEU A 82 3.96 -6.32 -1.62
CA LEU A 82 3.60 -5.05 -2.26
C LEU A 82 3.05 -5.25 -3.66
N ILE A 83 3.60 -6.18 -4.42
CA ILE A 83 3.10 -6.49 -5.76
C ILE A 83 1.66 -6.99 -5.69
N PHE A 84 1.36 -7.93 -4.78
CA PHE A 84 -0.01 -8.41 -4.59
C PHE A 84 -0.94 -7.28 -4.17
N LEU A 85 -0.51 -6.44 -3.24
CA LEU A 85 -1.32 -5.33 -2.78
C LEU A 85 -1.58 -4.33 -3.90
N THR A 86 -0.58 -4.06 -4.73
CA THR A 86 -0.72 -3.17 -5.89
C THR A 86 -1.77 -3.68 -6.85
N PHE A 87 -1.71 -4.96 -7.22
CA PHE A 87 -2.71 -5.56 -8.10
C PHE A 87 -4.11 -5.50 -7.49
N LEU A 88 -4.21 -5.77 -6.19
CA LEU A 88 -5.50 -5.71 -5.50
C LEU A 88 -6.09 -4.29 -5.54
N MET A 89 -5.28 -3.26 -5.34
CA MET A 89 -5.78 -1.89 -5.34
C MET A 89 -6.15 -1.42 -6.74
N PHE A 90 -5.42 -1.85 -7.78
CA PHE A 90 -5.85 -1.59 -9.15
C PHE A 90 -7.15 -2.32 -9.46
N TYR A 91 -7.36 -3.51 -8.91
CA TYR A 91 -8.62 -4.21 -9.04
C TYR A 91 -9.76 -3.39 -8.43
N PHE A 92 -9.59 -2.84 -7.22
CA PHE A 92 -10.58 -1.96 -6.63
C PHE A 92 -10.88 -0.76 -7.52
N LEU A 93 -9.84 -0.16 -8.10
CA LEU A 93 -10.00 1.01 -8.96
C LEU A 93 -10.85 0.71 -10.19
N MET A 94 -10.69 -0.46 -10.77
CA MET A 94 -11.32 -0.80 -12.05
C MET A 94 -12.61 -1.61 -11.92
N ALA A 95 -12.68 -2.53 -10.95
CA ALA A 95 -13.79 -3.48 -10.88
C ALA A 95 -15.11 -2.83 -10.49
N PHE A 96 -15.07 -1.80 -9.67
CA PHE A 96 -16.27 -1.16 -9.12
C PHE A 96 -16.56 0.21 -9.73
N LYS A 97 -15.94 0.52 -10.86
CA LYS A 97 -16.05 1.85 -11.47
C LYS A 97 -17.48 2.20 -11.88
N HIS A 98 -18.29 1.21 -12.24
CA HIS A 98 -19.69 1.45 -12.63
C HIS A 98 -20.58 1.68 -11.42
N SER A 99 -20.23 1.10 -10.27
CA SER A 99 -21.04 1.25 -9.05
C SER A 99 -20.82 2.60 -8.38
N ILE A 100 -19.61 3.10 -8.35
CA ILE A 100 -19.25 4.31 -7.57
C ILE A 100 -18.74 5.44 -8.45
N LYS A 101 -18.59 5.21 -9.75
CA LYS A 101 -18.24 6.24 -10.75
C LYS A 101 -16.98 7.02 -10.34
N ASN A 102 -17.10 8.35 -10.22
CA ASN A 102 -15.96 9.20 -9.93
C ASN A 102 -15.36 8.99 -8.53
N LYS A 103 -16.10 8.38 -7.61
CA LYS A 103 -15.59 8.14 -6.26
C LYS A 103 -14.47 7.09 -6.23
N ARG A 104 -14.29 6.33 -7.31
CA ARG A 104 -13.17 5.41 -7.45
C ARG A 104 -11.81 6.12 -7.35
N PHE A 105 -11.78 7.40 -7.68
CA PHE A 105 -10.54 8.17 -7.65
C PHE A 105 -10.02 8.44 -6.24
N PHE A 106 -10.79 8.13 -5.20
CA PHE A 106 -10.26 8.12 -3.83
C PHE A 106 -9.25 7.00 -3.60
N VAL A 107 -9.26 5.96 -4.45
CA VAL A 107 -8.28 4.87 -4.41
C VAL A 107 -7.02 5.20 -5.22
N LEU A 108 -7.10 6.14 -6.14
CA LEU A 108 -5.99 6.45 -7.04
C LEU A 108 -4.71 6.85 -6.31
N PRO A 109 -4.75 7.72 -5.28
CA PRO A 109 -3.53 8.01 -4.51
C PRO A 109 -2.90 6.76 -3.89
N TYR A 110 -3.71 5.82 -3.44
CA TYR A 110 -3.21 4.55 -2.91
C TYR A 110 -2.47 3.77 -3.99
N CYS A 111 -3.04 3.67 -5.18
CA CYS A 111 -2.40 2.97 -6.30
C CYS A 111 -1.08 3.64 -6.67
N ILE A 112 -1.04 4.96 -6.75
CA ILE A 112 0.17 5.70 -7.07
C ILE A 112 1.24 5.47 -6.01
N TRP A 113 0.87 5.53 -4.73
CA TRP A 113 1.81 5.30 -3.64
C TRP A 113 2.36 3.89 -3.67
N LEU A 114 1.53 2.90 -3.99
CA LEU A 114 1.97 1.51 -4.06
C LEU A 114 2.96 1.28 -5.20
N VAL A 115 2.75 1.92 -6.34
CA VAL A 115 3.72 1.85 -7.44
C VAL A 115 5.05 2.43 -7.00
N LEU A 116 5.03 3.59 -6.34
CA LEU A 116 6.24 4.19 -5.80
C LEU A 116 6.90 3.26 -4.77
N ALA A 117 6.13 2.77 -3.80
CA ALA A 117 6.65 1.91 -2.73
C ALA A 117 7.24 0.62 -3.30
N THR A 118 6.60 0.04 -4.31
CA THR A 118 7.10 -1.15 -4.98
C THR A 118 8.43 -0.86 -5.66
N SER A 119 8.56 0.29 -6.31
CA SER A 119 9.82 0.67 -6.96
C SER A 119 10.94 0.86 -5.91
N LEU A 120 10.62 1.45 -4.78
CA LEU A 120 11.60 1.63 -3.70
C LEU A 120 12.05 0.29 -3.12
N ASN A 121 11.11 -0.60 -2.88
CA ASN A 121 11.42 -1.93 -2.34
C ASN A 121 12.21 -2.76 -3.35
N LEU A 122 11.87 -2.67 -4.63
CA LEU A 122 12.61 -3.36 -5.68
C LEU A 122 14.05 -2.88 -5.75
N TYR A 123 14.27 -1.56 -5.68
CA TYR A 123 15.62 -1.00 -5.69
C TYR A 123 16.44 -1.54 -4.53
N ILE A 124 15.86 -1.56 -3.34
CA ILE A 124 16.53 -2.08 -2.15
C ILE A 124 16.88 -3.56 -2.33
N ALA A 125 15.96 -4.34 -2.92
CA ALA A 125 16.20 -5.76 -3.17
C ALA A 125 17.34 -6.00 -4.15
N LEU A 126 17.49 -5.13 -5.16
CA LEU A 126 18.52 -5.29 -6.18
C LEU A 126 19.90 -4.81 -5.72
N TYR A 127 19.99 -3.82 -4.85
CA TYR A 127 21.24 -3.17 -4.50
C TYR A 127 21.71 -3.40 -3.05
N ASN A 128 21.08 -4.35 -2.36
CA ASN A 128 21.49 -4.73 -0.99
C ASN A 128 21.66 -6.28 -0.83
#